data_5757eea522b51f73b2b078fb2ddbebfb
#
_entry.id   5757eea522b51f73b2b078fb2ddbebfb
#
_cell.length_a   1.000
_cell.length_b   1.000
_cell.length_c   1.000
_cell.angle_alpha   90.00
_cell.angle_beta   90.00
_cell.angle_gamma   90.00
#
_symmetry.space_group_name_H-M   'P 1'
#
loop_
_entity.id
_entity.type
_entity.pdbx_description
1 polymer ?
#
loop_
_entity_poly.entity_id
_entity_poly.type
_entity_poly.pdbx_seq_one_letter_code
_entity_poly.pdbx_strand_id
1 'polypeptide(L)'
;MFKTKRPFYLALSLEEGGVGGSERKYALTQSLLSLILVVLTLILVSCNADSESNAIGNLDSPPDSVLTETSRVGHLAPDFLLQTLDGREIHLSDYRGHVVFLNFWATWCGPCKIEMPAIEKLYREFRPKGLAVVAVSSDSEGAAVTRPYRDSLGLSFTIAHDPEMLVGRLYGVHSLPLTFLVNREGVITHQIFGARDWDDNEARSGIRQLLQSR
;
A
#
# COMPACT_ATOMS: atom_id res chain seq x y z
N MET A 1 66.05 -2.96 -2.41
CA MET A 1 66.78 -4.22 -2.58
C MET A 1 66.02 -5.02 -3.60
N PHE A 2 66.49 -4.97 -4.88
CA PHE A 2 67.09 -6.03 -5.67
C PHE A 2 66.23 -7.31 -5.76
N LYS A 3 65.83 -7.86 -6.91
CA LYS A 3 66.42 -7.99 -8.27
C LYS A 3 65.35 -8.55 -9.23
N THR A 4 65.12 -7.90 -10.32
CA THR A 4 65.30 -8.32 -11.74
C THR A 4 65.55 -9.81 -12.05
N LYS A 5 64.84 -10.37 -13.03
CA LYS A 5 65.41 -10.97 -14.25
C LYS A 5 64.32 -11.41 -15.26
N ARG A 6 64.44 -10.90 -16.50
CA ARG A 6 64.02 -11.47 -17.78
C ARG A 6 65.09 -12.46 -18.26
N PRO A 7 65.06 -12.98 -19.49
CA PRO A 7 64.07 -13.50 -20.41
C PRO A 7 64.47 -14.90 -20.95
N PHE A 8 63.68 -15.54 -21.80
CA PHE A 8 64.24 -16.47 -22.80
C PHE A 8 63.34 -16.47 -24.05
N TYR A 9 63.96 -16.00 -25.13
CA TYR A 9 63.61 -16.21 -26.51
C TYR A 9 64.01 -17.63 -26.93
N LEU A 10 63.23 -18.33 -27.72
CA LEU A 10 63.76 -19.13 -28.83
C LEU A 10 62.72 -19.28 -29.92
N ALA A 11 63.25 -19.15 -31.08
CA ALA A 11 62.65 -18.97 -32.39
C ALA A 11 62.51 -20.31 -33.15
N LEU A 12 61.77 -20.18 -34.26
CA LEU A 12 61.85 -20.95 -35.53
C LEU A 12 61.25 -22.36 -35.56
N SER A 13 60.20 -22.53 -36.38
CA SER A 13 60.41 -23.14 -37.74
C SER A 13 59.14 -22.97 -38.57
N LEU A 14 59.36 -22.52 -39.79
CA LEU A 14 58.43 -22.51 -40.91
C LEU A 14 58.26 -23.92 -41.41
N GLU A 15 57.07 -24.36 -41.76
CA GLU A 15 56.83 -25.27 -42.84
C GLU A 15 55.56 -24.98 -43.61
N GLU A 16 55.69 -24.83 -44.88
CA GLU A 16 54.66 -24.56 -45.85
C GLU A 16 53.86 -25.84 -46.16
N GLY A 17 52.62 -25.63 -46.60
CA GLY A 17 51.95 -26.65 -47.37
C GLY A 17 50.48 -26.83 -47.20
N GLY A 18 49.66 -26.34 -48.12
CA GLY A 18 48.29 -26.86 -48.21
C GLY A 18 47.21 -25.88 -48.62
N VAL A 19 47.23 -25.53 -49.91
CA VAL A 19 46.08 -24.92 -50.60
C VAL A 19 44.96 -25.97 -50.67
N GLY A 20 43.85 -25.72 -49.94
CA GLY A 20 42.71 -26.67 -50.03
C GLY A 20 41.60 -26.44 -48.96
N GLY A 21 41.57 -25.34 -48.20
CA GLY A 21 40.65 -25.19 -47.12
C GLY A 21 39.57 -24.08 -47.25
N SER A 22 39.58 -23.33 -48.34
CA SER A 22 38.76 -22.13 -48.48
C SER A 22 37.29 -22.43 -48.83
N GLU A 23 37.05 -23.38 -49.71
CA GLU A 23 35.68 -23.65 -50.22
C GLU A 23 34.76 -24.35 -49.22
N ARG A 24 35.27 -25.18 -48.33
CA ARG A 24 34.43 -25.84 -47.30
C ARG A 24 34.00 -24.93 -46.18
N LYS A 25 34.74 -23.88 -45.89
CA LYS A 25 34.37 -22.91 -44.84
C LYS A 25 33.21 -22.01 -45.28
N TYR A 26 33.16 -21.65 -46.56
CA TYR A 26 32.04 -20.81 -47.06
C TYR A 26 30.75 -21.61 -47.22
N ALA A 27 30.80 -22.90 -47.54
CA ALA A 27 29.61 -23.74 -47.61
C ALA A 27 28.98 -23.97 -46.23
N LEU A 28 29.78 -24.13 -45.18
CA LEU A 28 29.31 -24.28 -43.80
C LEU A 28 28.74 -22.98 -43.24
N THR A 29 29.33 -21.83 -43.53
CA THR A 29 28.84 -20.53 -43.11
C THR A 29 27.54 -20.12 -43.82
N GLN A 30 27.38 -20.45 -45.09
CA GLN A 30 26.12 -20.23 -45.82
C GLN A 30 25.01 -21.14 -45.32
N SER A 31 25.31 -22.38 -44.97
CA SER A 31 24.31 -23.28 -44.38
C SER A 31 23.87 -22.85 -43.00
N LEU A 32 24.78 -22.37 -42.16
CA LEU A 32 24.48 -21.80 -40.83
C LEU A 32 23.65 -20.53 -40.91
N LEU A 33 23.99 -19.60 -41.81
CA LEU A 33 23.23 -18.38 -42.03
C LEU A 33 21.81 -18.67 -42.52
N SER A 34 21.64 -19.67 -43.43
CA SER A 34 20.34 -20.09 -43.90
C SER A 34 19.49 -20.69 -42.79
N LEU A 35 20.10 -21.50 -41.93
CA LEU A 35 19.43 -22.10 -40.76
C LEU A 35 18.99 -21.02 -39.72
N ILE A 36 19.85 -20.05 -39.46
CA ILE A 36 19.52 -18.90 -38.55
C ILE A 36 18.38 -18.10 -39.15
N LEU A 37 18.35 -17.84 -40.45
CA LEU A 37 17.29 -17.08 -41.09
C LEU A 37 15.94 -17.83 -41.03
N VAL A 38 15.96 -19.15 -41.23
CA VAL A 38 14.74 -19.98 -41.08
C VAL A 38 14.24 -20.02 -39.63
N VAL A 39 15.14 -20.13 -38.68
CA VAL A 39 14.77 -20.10 -37.26
C VAL A 39 14.22 -18.72 -36.88
N LEU A 40 14.82 -17.64 -37.38
CA LEU A 40 14.34 -16.24 -37.11
C LEU A 40 12.97 -16.01 -37.75
N THR A 41 12.71 -16.54 -38.96
CA THR A 41 11.39 -16.43 -39.58
C THR A 41 10.35 -17.28 -38.88
N LEU A 42 10.69 -18.45 -38.36
CA LEU A 42 9.78 -19.24 -37.51
C LEU A 42 9.44 -18.58 -36.18
N ILE A 43 10.41 -17.90 -35.57
CA ILE A 43 10.16 -17.13 -34.33
C ILE A 43 9.27 -15.93 -34.62
N LEU A 44 9.44 -15.24 -35.73
CA LEU A 44 8.60 -14.09 -36.09
C LEU A 44 7.18 -14.49 -36.50
N VAL A 45 6.97 -15.69 -37.04
CA VAL A 45 5.63 -16.21 -37.36
C VAL A 45 4.92 -16.71 -36.10
N SER A 46 5.66 -17.16 -35.07
CA SER A 46 5.08 -17.59 -33.79
C SER A 46 4.63 -16.42 -32.90
N CYS A 47 5.04 -15.20 -33.21
CA CYS A 47 4.60 -14.00 -32.45
C CYS A 47 3.33 -13.33 -33.01
N ASN A 48 2.73 -13.85 -34.07
CA ASN A 48 1.52 -13.27 -34.69
C ASN A 48 0.28 -14.16 -34.66
N ALA A 49 0.29 -15.23 -33.90
CA ALA A 49 -0.93 -16.02 -33.65
C ALA A 49 -1.18 -15.93 -32.13
N ASP A 50 -2.09 -15.05 -31.75
CA ASP A 50 -2.99 -15.17 -30.62
C ASP A 50 -3.49 -13.77 -30.20
N SER A 51 -4.19 -13.15 -31.14
CA SER A 51 -5.20 -12.14 -30.81
C SER A 51 -6.56 -12.79 -31.07
N GLU A 52 -6.89 -13.79 -30.28
CA GLU A 52 -8.29 -14.23 -30.17
C GLU A 52 -8.65 -14.29 -28.68
N SER A 53 -9.53 -13.36 -28.34
CA SER A 53 -10.36 -13.26 -27.17
C SER A 53 -10.67 -14.61 -26.51
N ASN A 54 -10.06 -14.86 -25.37
CA ASN A 54 -10.66 -15.72 -24.37
C ASN A 54 -11.19 -14.83 -23.22
N ALA A 55 -12.45 -14.48 -23.40
CA ALA A 55 -13.33 -14.07 -22.32
C ALA A 55 -13.58 -15.27 -21.40
N ILE A 56 -12.61 -15.61 -20.58
CA ILE A 56 -12.82 -16.43 -19.38
C ILE A 56 -12.45 -15.53 -18.22
N GLY A 57 -13.49 -15.19 -17.44
CA GLY A 57 -13.39 -14.28 -16.32
C GLY A 57 -12.29 -14.67 -15.35
N ASN A 58 -11.29 -13.80 -15.22
CA ASN A 58 -10.46 -13.75 -14.05
C ASN A 58 -11.32 -13.26 -12.89
N LEU A 59 -11.90 -14.22 -12.18
CA LEU A 59 -12.51 -14.05 -10.86
C LEU A 59 -11.40 -14.09 -9.78
N ASP A 60 -10.34 -13.31 -9.95
CA ASP A 60 -9.34 -13.24 -8.90
C ASP A 60 -8.70 -11.85 -8.88
N SER A 61 -9.07 -11.15 -7.83
CA SER A 61 -8.66 -9.83 -7.36
C SER A 61 -9.48 -8.70 -7.96
N PRO A 62 -10.25 -7.98 -7.14
CA PRO A 62 -10.77 -6.69 -7.55
C PRO A 62 -9.58 -5.76 -7.83
N PRO A 63 -9.58 -5.02 -8.93
CA PRO A 63 -8.49 -4.10 -9.22
C PRO A 63 -8.37 -3.09 -8.06
N ASP A 64 -7.15 -2.81 -7.62
CA ASP A 64 -6.83 -1.83 -6.54
C ASP A 64 -7.56 -0.49 -6.72
N SER A 65 -7.95 -0.16 -7.94
CA SER A 65 -8.74 1.03 -8.27
C SER A 65 -10.19 1.00 -7.75
N VAL A 66 -10.79 -0.19 -7.57
CA VAL A 66 -12.18 -0.31 -7.08
C VAL A 66 -12.25 -0.10 -5.58
N LEU A 67 -11.20 -0.48 -4.84
CA LEU A 67 -11.14 -0.29 -3.39
C LEU A 67 -10.95 1.18 -3.01
N THR A 68 -10.23 1.94 -3.84
CA THR A 68 -9.98 3.37 -3.61
C THR A 68 -11.17 4.27 -3.96
N GLU A 69 -12.12 3.82 -4.79
CA GLU A 69 -13.29 4.62 -5.14
C GLU A 69 -14.35 4.66 -4.03
N THR A 70 -14.38 3.66 -3.15
CA THR A 70 -15.41 3.52 -2.12
C THR A 70 -15.17 4.39 -0.89
N SER A 71 -13.94 4.81 -0.60
CA SER A 71 -13.62 5.65 0.58
C SER A 71 -13.47 7.14 0.27
N ARG A 72 -14.27 7.66 -0.67
CA ARG A 72 -14.24 9.07 -1.10
C ARG A 72 -15.28 9.92 -0.36
N VAL A 73 -14.96 11.21 -0.21
CA VAL A 73 -15.92 12.21 0.27
C VAL A 73 -17.18 12.20 -0.60
N GLY A 74 -18.34 12.18 0.05
CA GLY A 74 -19.64 12.09 -0.57
C GLY A 74 -20.18 10.66 -0.76
N HIS A 75 -19.40 9.63 -0.45
CA HIS A 75 -19.79 8.22 -0.54
C HIS A 75 -19.98 7.59 0.84
N LEU A 76 -20.73 6.51 0.89
CA LEU A 76 -20.85 5.70 2.10
C LEU A 76 -19.46 5.18 2.49
N ALA A 77 -19.11 5.33 3.75
CA ALA A 77 -17.91 4.75 4.31
C ALA A 77 -18.00 3.22 4.23
N PRO A 78 -16.97 2.54 3.68
CA PRO A 78 -16.91 1.09 3.66
C PRO A 78 -17.08 0.53 5.06
N ASP A 79 -17.97 -0.45 5.22
CA ASP A 79 -18.12 -1.13 6.51
C ASP A 79 -16.94 -2.07 6.76
N PHE A 80 -16.61 -2.29 8.01
CA PHE A 80 -15.55 -3.20 8.43
C PHE A 80 -15.91 -3.87 9.75
N LEU A 81 -15.27 -4.98 10.02
CA LEU A 81 -15.30 -5.67 11.31
C LEU A 81 -13.88 -5.66 11.89
N LEU A 82 -13.70 -5.07 13.08
CA LEU A 82 -12.43 -5.06 13.80
C LEU A 82 -12.63 -5.40 15.27
N GLN A 83 -11.58 -5.97 15.88
CA GLN A 83 -11.54 -6.21 17.31
C GLN A 83 -11.01 -4.96 18.04
N THR A 84 -11.72 -4.55 19.09
CA THR A 84 -11.30 -3.43 19.96
C THR A 84 -10.22 -3.87 20.94
N LEU A 85 -9.56 -2.86 21.54
CA LEU A 85 -8.58 -3.06 22.61
C LEU A 85 -9.16 -3.84 23.82
N ASP A 86 -10.47 -3.78 24.02
CA ASP A 86 -11.17 -4.49 25.10
C ASP A 86 -11.71 -5.88 24.67
N GLY A 87 -11.34 -6.34 23.46
CA GLY A 87 -11.68 -7.64 22.93
C GLY A 87 -13.10 -7.75 22.34
N ARG A 88 -13.83 -6.66 22.20
CA ARG A 88 -15.14 -6.64 21.55
C ARG A 88 -14.97 -6.50 20.04
N GLU A 89 -15.83 -7.08 19.28
CA GLU A 89 -15.97 -6.83 17.84
C GLU A 89 -16.83 -5.59 17.62
N ILE A 90 -16.45 -4.77 16.63
CA ILE A 90 -17.21 -3.61 16.20
C ILE A 90 -17.29 -3.56 14.66
N HIS A 91 -18.46 -3.18 14.17
CA HIS A 91 -18.65 -2.72 12.80
C HIS A 91 -18.68 -1.20 12.76
N LEU A 92 -18.25 -0.58 11.64
CA LEU A 92 -18.47 0.85 11.47
C LEU A 92 -19.97 1.18 11.43
N SER A 93 -20.77 0.29 10.88
CA SER A 93 -22.22 0.40 10.83
C SER A 93 -22.90 0.45 12.21
N ASP A 94 -22.26 -0.02 13.29
CA ASP A 94 -22.76 0.09 14.66
C ASP A 94 -22.88 1.55 15.15
N TYR A 95 -22.15 2.44 14.48
CA TYR A 95 -22.13 3.87 14.81
C TYR A 95 -23.12 4.71 13.99
N ARG A 96 -24.06 4.09 13.24
CA ARG A 96 -25.11 4.84 12.56
C ARG A 96 -25.88 5.72 13.52
N GLY A 97 -26.24 6.92 13.10
CA GLY A 97 -26.84 7.93 13.97
C GLY A 97 -25.84 8.78 14.75
N HIS A 98 -24.56 8.43 14.72
CA HIS A 98 -23.48 9.24 15.30
C HIS A 98 -22.63 9.88 14.19
N VAL A 99 -22.03 11.02 14.50
CA VAL A 99 -20.88 11.51 13.71
C VAL A 99 -19.66 10.72 14.14
N VAL A 100 -18.98 10.08 13.18
CA VAL A 100 -17.81 9.26 13.48
C VAL A 100 -16.53 9.99 13.05
N PHE A 101 -15.61 10.11 13.99
CA PHE A 101 -14.23 10.48 13.78
C PHE A 101 -13.41 9.19 13.65
N LEU A 102 -13.14 8.77 12.42
CA LEU A 102 -12.38 7.55 12.12
C LEU A 102 -10.93 7.93 11.84
N ASN A 103 -10.03 7.58 12.75
CA ASN A 103 -8.61 7.93 12.67
C ASN A 103 -7.75 6.70 12.53
N PHE A 104 -6.88 6.67 11.52
CA PHE A 104 -5.87 5.62 11.31
C PHE A 104 -4.53 6.09 11.86
N TRP A 105 -3.93 5.29 12.73
CA TRP A 105 -2.74 5.67 13.50
C TRP A 105 -1.89 4.47 13.91
N ALA A 106 -0.73 4.73 14.57
CA ALA A 106 0.07 3.70 15.24
C ALA A 106 0.90 4.30 16.37
N THR A 107 1.32 3.47 17.33
CA THR A 107 2.14 3.93 18.46
C THR A 107 3.56 4.34 18.06
N TRP A 108 4.08 3.81 16.96
CA TRP A 108 5.38 4.19 16.40
C TRP A 108 5.31 5.46 15.52
N CYS A 109 4.12 5.94 15.17
CA CYS A 109 3.90 7.14 14.37
C CYS A 109 4.04 8.40 15.25
N GLY A 110 5.14 9.15 15.10
CA GLY A 110 5.39 10.37 15.85
C GLY A 110 4.29 11.42 15.72
N PRO A 111 3.90 11.83 14.49
CA PRO A 111 2.80 12.79 14.28
C PRO A 111 1.48 12.32 14.89
N CYS A 112 1.15 11.02 14.81
CA CYS A 112 -0.07 10.47 15.39
C CYS A 112 -0.11 10.69 16.91
N LYS A 113 1.02 10.47 17.59
CA LYS A 113 1.10 10.67 19.05
C LYS A 113 0.86 12.10 19.48
N ILE A 114 1.22 13.07 18.65
CA ILE A 114 1.06 14.50 18.95
C ILE A 114 -0.44 14.88 18.97
N GLU A 115 -1.25 14.30 18.08
CA GLU A 115 -2.67 14.66 17.98
C GLU A 115 -3.59 13.95 18.99
N MET A 116 -3.19 12.78 19.52
CA MET A 116 -4.05 11.95 20.39
C MET A 116 -4.62 12.69 21.61
N PRO A 117 -3.85 13.53 22.34
CA PRO A 117 -4.41 14.30 23.47
C PRO A 117 -5.48 15.29 23.03
N ALA A 118 -5.34 15.91 21.86
CA ALA A 118 -6.33 16.84 21.31
C ALA A 118 -7.60 16.10 20.86
N ILE A 119 -7.44 14.91 20.25
CA ILE A 119 -8.57 14.03 19.90
C ILE A 119 -9.35 13.62 21.17
N GLU A 120 -8.65 13.27 22.26
CA GLU A 120 -9.30 12.93 23.53
C GLU A 120 -10.12 14.09 24.09
N LYS A 121 -9.59 15.31 24.07
CA LYS A 121 -10.34 16.51 24.51
C LYS A 121 -11.59 16.73 23.65
N LEU A 122 -11.42 16.62 22.32
CA LEU A 122 -12.51 16.74 21.37
C LEU A 122 -13.60 15.68 21.63
N TYR A 123 -13.20 14.43 21.85
CA TYR A 123 -14.11 13.33 22.15
C TYR A 123 -14.89 13.58 23.43
N ARG A 124 -14.21 13.93 24.53
CA ARG A 124 -14.89 14.21 25.82
C ARG A 124 -15.92 15.32 25.71
N GLU A 125 -15.63 16.37 24.95
CA GLU A 125 -16.57 17.49 24.78
C GLU A 125 -17.78 17.12 23.94
N PHE A 126 -17.57 16.38 22.83
CA PHE A 126 -18.63 16.17 21.86
C PHE A 126 -19.30 14.79 21.93
N ARG A 127 -18.76 13.84 22.69
CA ARG A 127 -19.41 12.55 22.95
C ARG A 127 -20.87 12.69 23.40
N PRO A 128 -21.21 13.57 24.37
CA PRO A 128 -22.60 13.72 24.78
C PRO A 128 -23.52 14.31 23.71
N LYS A 129 -22.92 14.85 22.64
CA LYS A 129 -23.64 15.46 21.50
C LYS A 129 -23.72 14.51 20.30
N GLY A 130 -23.19 13.28 20.44
CA GLY A 130 -23.27 12.25 19.41
C GLY A 130 -22.02 12.11 18.55
N LEU A 131 -20.83 12.53 19.04
CA LEU A 131 -19.54 12.20 18.44
C LEU A 131 -19.08 10.82 18.92
N ALA A 132 -18.76 9.93 18.00
CA ALA A 132 -17.97 8.73 18.24
C ALA A 132 -16.57 8.91 17.69
N VAL A 133 -15.56 8.42 18.39
CA VAL A 133 -14.18 8.34 17.89
C VAL A 133 -13.79 6.87 17.82
N VAL A 134 -13.36 6.43 16.65
CA VAL A 134 -12.83 5.10 16.38
C VAL A 134 -11.41 5.28 15.86
N ALA A 135 -10.43 4.94 16.68
CA ALA A 135 -9.03 5.00 16.33
C ALA A 135 -8.52 3.59 15.93
N VAL A 136 -8.25 3.40 14.65
CA VAL A 136 -7.79 2.13 14.07
C VAL A 136 -6.26 2.12 14.11
N SER A 137 -5.71 1.23 14.94
CA SER A 137 -4.26 1.04 15.08
C SER A 137 -3.74 0.01 14.10
N SER A 138 -2.67 0.35 13.40
CA SER A 138 -1.90 -0.56 12.54
C SER A 138 -0.67 -1.16 13.22
N ASP A 139 -0.63 -1.13 14.56
CA ASP A 139 0.45 -1.79 15.32
C ASP A 139 0.35 -3.30 15.16
N SER A 140 1.42 -3.93 14.66
CA SER A 140 1.50 -5.39 14.48
C SER A 140 1.43 -6.15 15.81
N GLU A 141 1.88 -5.53 16.90
CA GLU A 141 1.84 -6.06 18.26
C GLU A 141 0.46 -5.87 18.93
N GLY A 142 -0.45 -5.14 18.28
CA GLY A 142 -1.83 -4.95 18.71
C GLY A 142 -1.94 -4.39 20.12
N ALA A 143 -2.75 -5.06 20.97
CA ALA A 143 -3.03 -4.61 22.32
C ALA A 143 -1.80 -4.52 23.24
N ALA A 144 -0.72 -5.24 22.93
CA ALA A 144 0.49 -5.24 23.76
C ALA A 144 1.15 -3.87 23.82
N VAL A 145 1.09 -3.10 22.74
CA VAL A 145 1.67 -1.74 22.66
C VAL A 145 0.62 -0.64 22.79
N THR A 146 -0.59 -0.87 22.26
CA THR A 146 -1.64 0.17 22.28
C THR A 146 -2.29 0.35 23.65
N ARG A 147 -2.40 -0.72 24.46
CA ARG A 147 -2.98 -0.61 25.81
C ARG A 147 -2.14 0.27 26.75
N PRO A 148 -0.81 0.05 26.92
CA PRO A 148 0.01 0.95 27.72
C PRO A 148 -0.02 2.38 27.22
N TYR A 149 -0.06 2.58 25.90
CA TYR A 149 -0.15 3.92 25.32
C TYR A 149 -1.48 4.59 25.66
N ARG A 150 -2.63 3.94 25.45
CA ARG A 150 -3.95 4.41 25.85
C ARG A 150 -3.96 4.83 27.32
N ASP A 151 -3.47 3.94 28.19
CA ASP A 151 -3.52 4.13 29.64
C ASP A 151 -2.64 5.31 30.08
N SER A 152 -1.47 5.49 29.44
CA SER A 152 -0.55 6.60 29.75
C SER A 152 -1.14 7.98 29.43
N LEU A 153 -2.02 8.07 28.44
CA LEU A 153 -2.69 9.31 28.02
C LEU A 153 -4.13 9.42 28.53
N GLY A 154 -4.66 8.38 29.16
CA GLY A 154 -6.05 8.34 29.62
C GLY A 154 -7.05 8.48 28.47
N LEU A 155 -6.75 7.86 27.30
CA LEU A 155 -7.64 7.88 26.15
C LEU A 155 -8.88 7.03 26.45
N SER A 156 -10.06 7.61 26.22
CA SER A 156 -11.34 7.00 26.57
C SER A 156 -12.23 6.64 25.39
N PHE A 157 -11.80 6.99 24.17
CA PHE A 157 -12.47 6.59 22.93
C PHE A 157 -12.14 5.14 22.52
N THR A 158 -12.87 4.63 21.52
CA THR A 158 -12.67 3.28 21.01
C THR A 158 -11.36 3.18 20.23
N ILE A 159 -10.52 2.22 20.60
CA ILE A 159 -9.34 1.80 19.83
C ILE A 159 -9.60 0.41 19.27
N ALA A 160 -9.46 0.23 17.97
CA ALA A 160 -9.58 -1.03 17.26
C ALA A 160 -8.26 -1.38 16.58
N HIS A 161 -8.04 -2.66 16.28
CA HIS A 161 -6.78 -3.16 15.72
C HIS A 161 -6.94 -3.63 14.29
N ASP A 162 -6.03 -3.19 13.42
CA ASP A 162 -5.89 -3.58 12.03
C ASP A 162 -4.41 -3.88 11.73
N PRO A 163 -3.81 -4.90 12.38
CA PRO A 163 -2.37 -5.17 12.32
C PRO A 163 -1.90 -5.52 10.90
N GLU A 164 -2.76 -6.07 10.07
CA GLU A 164 -2.49 -6.42 8.68
C GLU A 164 -2.84 -5.29 7.71
N MET A 165 -3.33 -4.15 8.23
CA MET A 165 -3.78 -2.99 7.44
C MET A 165 -4.83 -3.35 6.36
N LEU A 166 -5.70 -4.31 6.63
CA LEU A 166 -6.76 -4.69 5.70
C LEU A 166 -7.78 -3.56 5.54
N VAL A 167 -8.24 -3.02 6.66
CA VAL A 167 -9.14 -1.87 6.68
C VAL A 167 -8.40 -0.60 6.24
N GLY A 168 -7.15 -0.44 6.64
CA GLY A 168 -6.29 0.64 6.14
C GLY A 168 -6.23 0.68 4.62
N ARG A 169 -6.00 -0.45 3.97
CA ARG A 169 -6.01 -0.55 2.49
C ARG A 169 -7.39 -0.28 1.90
N LEU A 170 -8.46 -0.79 2.51
CA LEU A 170 -9.84 -0.52 2.09
C LEU A 170 -10.16 0.99 2.08
N TYR A 171 -9.56 1.74 3.01
CA TYR A 171 -9.69 3.18 3.12
C TYR A 171 -8.62 3.98 2.36
N GLY A 172 -7.72 3.31 1.64
CA GLY A 172 -6.64 3.96 0.88
C GLY A 172 -5.60 4.64 1.78
N VAL A 173 -5.34 4.08 2.96
CA VAL A 173 -4.37 4.61 3.92
C VAL A 173 -2.96 4.28 3.45
N HIS A 174 -2.27 5.27 2.89
CA HIS A 174 -0.86 5.15 2.44
C HIS A 174 0.12 5.84 3.38
N SER A 175 -0.39 6.68 4.29
CA SER A 175 0.41 7.39 5.30
C SER A 175 -0.40 7.65 6.56
N LEU A 176 0.27 7.73 7.70
CA LEU A 176 -0.35 7.99 9.00
C LEU A 176 0.07 9.36 9.53
N PRO A 177 -0.83 10.05 10.25
CA PRO A 177 -2.22 9.71 10.45
C PRO A 177 -3.11 10.06 9.25
N LEU A 178 -4.24 9.39 9.13
CA LEU A 178 -5.31 9.73 8.19
C LEU A 178 -6.64 9.71 8.94
N THR A 179 -7.42 10.77 8.82
CA THR A 179 -8.71 10.90 9.49
C THR A 179 -9.84 11.07 8.48
N PHE A 180 -10.91 10.32 8.70
CA PHE A 180 -12.19 10.52 8.01
C PHE A 180 -13.22 11.01 8.99
N LEU A 181 -14.01 12.02 8.57
CA LEU A 181 -15.22 12.39 9.28
C LEU A 181 -16.42 11.79 8.52
N VAL A 182 -17.21 11.03 9.24
CA VAL A 182 -18.38 10.33 8.70
C VAL A 182 -19.62 10.87 9.39
N ASN A 183 -20.64 11.24 8.61
CA ASN A 183 -21.88 11.77 9.15
C ASN A 183 -22.79 10.66 9.72
N ARG A 184 -23.95 11.02 10.23
CA ARG A 184 -24.91 10.11 10.89
C ARG A 184 -25.45 9.02 9.95
N GLU A 185 -25.52 9.32 8.66
CA GLU A 185 -25.96 8.42 7.59
C GLU A 185 -24.83 7.47 7.14
N GLY A 186 -23.62 7.69 7.64
CA GLY A 186 -22.44 6.89 7.30
C GLY A 186 -21.73 7.35 6.03
N VAL A 187 -21.99 8.58 5.58
CA VAL A 187 -21.30 9.16 4.42
C VAL A 187 -20.04 9.89 4.89
N ILE A 188 -18.93 9.66 4.18
CA ILE A 188 -17.67 10.37 4.40
C ILE A 188 -17.85 11.83 4.00
N THR A 189 -17.68 12.75 4.92
CA THR A 189 -17.79 14.20 4.66
C THR A 189 -16.45 14.87 4.47
N HIS A 190 -15.41 14.36 5.14
CA HIS A 190 -14.05 14.90 5.08
C HIS A 190 -13.01 13.76 5.14
N GLN A 191 -11.90 13.99 4.47
CA GLN A 191 -10.69 13.19 4.54
C GLN A 191 -9.53 14.12 4.84
N ILE A 192 -8.83 13.91 5.94
CA ILE A 192 -7.79 14.78 6.46
C ILE A 192 -6.49 14.01 6.56
N PHE A 193 -5.49 14.43 5.78
CA PHE A 193 -4.17 13.82 5.74
C PHE A 193 -3.22 14.50 6.72
N GLY A 194 -2.44 13.69 7.44
CA GLY A 194 -1.45 14.16 8.40
C GLY A 194 -2.06 14.65 9.71
N ALA A 195 -1.18 14.88 10.69
CA ALA A 195 -1.57 15.34 12.01
C ALA A 195 -2.03 16.80 11.96
N ARG A 196 -3.04 17.12 12.79
CA ARG A 196 -3.48 18.49 13.00
C ARG A 196 -3.79 18.74 14.49
N ASP A 197 -3.91 20.01 14.85
CA ASP A 197 -4.41 20.39 16.15
C ASP A 197 -5.95 20.28 16.19
N TRP A 198 -6.44 19.19 16.77
CA TRP A 198 -7.87 18.93 16.90
C TRP A 198 -8.53 19.75 18.03
N ASP A 199 -7.72 20.51 18.80
CA ASP A 199 -8.18 21.40 19.86
C ASP A 199 -8.34 22.85 19.38
N ASP A 200 -8.00 23.15 18.12
CA ASP A 200 -8.18 24.48 17.53
C ASP A 200 -9.66 24.83 17.27
N ASN A 201 -9.92 26.12 17.08
CA ASN A 201 -11.29 26.63 16.87
C ASN A 201 -11.89 26.12 15.55
N GLU A 202 -11.09 25.92 14.51
CA GLU A 202 -11.55 25.45 13.19
C GLU A 202 -12.03 24.01 13.28
N ALA A 203 -11.22 23.10 13.84
CA ALA A 203 -11.56 21.71 14.02
C ALA A 203 -12.82 21.55 14.88
N ARG A 204 -12.86 22.25 16.01
CA ARG A 204 -14.03 22.24 16.92
C ARG A 204 -15.30 22.77 16.26
N SER A 205 -15.17 23.82 15.44
CA SER A 205 -16.30 24.39 14.69
C SER A 205 -16.80 23.41 13.61
N GLY A 206 -15.90 22.77 12.88
CA GLY A 206 -16.24 21.75 11.87
C GLY A 206 -16.99 20.57 12.49
N ILE A 207 -16.50 20.02 13.60
CA ILE A 207 -17.19 18.94 14.32
C ILE A 207 -18.56 19.40 14.82
N ARG A 208 -18.66 20.61 15.36
CA ARG A 208 -19.95 21.16 15.82
C ARG A 208 -20.96 21.29 14.69
N GLN A 209 -20.50 21.72 13.51
CA GLN A 209 -21.34 21.84 12.32
C GLN A 209 -21.85 20.46 11.87
N LEU A 210 -20.99 19.45 11.81
CA LEU A 210 -21.38 18.07 11.46
C LEU A 210 -22.40 17.49 12.47
N LEU A 211 -22.25 17.80 13.75
CA LEU A 211 -23.18 17.32 14.77
C LEU A 211 -24.55 17.98 14.67
N GLN A 212 -24.65 19.17 14.05
CA GLN A 212 -25.89 19.92 13.85
C GLN A 212 -26.57 19.61 12.52
N SER A 213 -25.83 19.10 11.52
CA SER A 213 -26.39 18.66 10.24
C SER A 213 -27.26 17.41 10.45
N ARG A 214 -28.44 17.43 9.80
CA ARG A 214 -29.37 16.29 9.77
C ARG A 214 -29.09 15.47 8.55
#